data_c84c1a11ed3bbf93c7b94f26fc221693
#
_entry.id   c84c1a11ed3bbf93c7b94f26fc221693
#
_cell.length_a   1.000
_cell.length_b   1.000
_cell.length_c   1.000
_cell.angle_alpha   90.00
_cell.angle_beta   90.00
_cell.angle_gamma   90.00
#
_symmetry.space_group_name_H-M   'P 1'
#
loop_
_entity.id
_entity.type
_entity.pdbx_description
1 polymer ?
#
loop_
_entity_poly.entity_id
_entity_poly.type
_entity_poly.pdbx_seq_one_letter_code
_entity_poly.pdbx_strand_id
1 'polypeptide(L)'
;MHRIGGGSVENLRLKARETTLNPSGISLLRAPSPEEAARQMREAFPAAEGLHEAAQVIGSTTVEKIRQAGFDVLPNPTKKLLNHYRLIHPEGVAGFHDVNLARLSAAFTETSGHAV
;
A
#
# COMPACT_ATOMS: atom_id res chain seq x y z
N MET A 1 2.76 -2.71 -7.90
CA MET A 1 2.63 -2.34 -6.48
C MET A 1 1.18 -2.43 -6.04
N HIS A 2 0.96 -3.01 -4.88
CA HIS A 2 -0.39 -3.32 -4.41
C HIS A 2 -0.59 -2.84 -2.98
N ARG A 3 -1.74 -2.21 -2.73
CA ARG A 3 -2.16 -1.75 -1.40
C ARG A 3 -3.32 -2.61 -0.91
N ILE A 4 -3.14 -3.31 0.19
CA ILE A 4 -4.18 -4.10 0.84
C ILE A 4 -5.26 -3.15 1.38
N GLY A 5 -6.50 -3.46 1.10
CA GLY A 5 -7.65 -2.62 1.47
C GLY A 5 -8.04 -1.58 0.42
N GLY A 6 -7.29 -1.47 -0.68
CA GLY A 6 -7.59 -0.58 -1.78
C GLY A 6 -6.82 0.74 -1.77
N GLY A 7 -6.97 1.50 -2.84
CA GLY A 7 -6.29 2.77 -3.08
C GLY A 7 -7.14 4.01 -2.81
N SER A 8 -8.16 3.92 -1.95
CA SER A 8 -8.94 5.09 -1.55
C SER A 8 -8.09 6.07 -0.73
N VAL A 9 -8.47 7.34 -0.73
CA VAL A 9 -7.79 8.37 0.07
C VAL A 9 -7.70 7.93 1.53
N GLU A 10 -8.79 7.40 2.09
CA GLU A 10 -8.81 6.94 3.49
C GLU A 10 -7.79 5.84 3.76
N ASN A 11 -7.64 4.90 2.84
CA ASN A 11 -6.70 3.79 3.00
C ASN A 11 -5.25 4.19 2.70
N LEU A 12 -5.03 5.35 2.10
CA LEU A 12 -3.70 5.88 1.82
C LEU A 12 -3.22 6.87 2.89
N ARG A 13 -4.06 7.27 3.83
CA ARG A 13 -3.67 8.16 4.93
C ARG A 13 -2.66 7.49 5.84
N LEU A 14 -1.70 8.27 6.33
CA LEU A 14 -0.79 7.80 7.38
C LEU A 14 -1.56 7.57 8.68
N LYS A 15 -1.32 6.42 9.30
CA LYS A 15 -1.77 6.15 10.66
C LYS A 15 -0.76 6.72 11.65
N ALA A 16 -1.18 6.94 12.90
CA ALA A 16 -0.33 7.55 13.91
C ALA A 16 1.05 6.89 14.01
N ARG A 17 1.11 5.56 14.04
CA ARG A 17 2.38 4.82 14.11
C ARG A 17 3.25 4.99 12.87
N GLU A 18 2.64 5.24 11.71
CA GLU A 18 3.38 5.41 10.44
C GLU A 18 4.04 6.77 10.35
N THR A 19 3.53 7.77 11.07
CA THR A 19 4.13 9.11 11.12
C THR A 19 5.46 9.13 11.87
N THR A 20 5.72 8.14 12.70
CA THR A 20 6.96 8.02 13.47
C THR A 20 8.06 7.26 12.74
N LEU A 21 7.74 6.64 11.61
CA LEU A 21 8.74 5.94 10.79
C LEU A 21 9.69 6.95 10.12
N ASN A 22 10.88 6.50 9.80
CA ASN A 22 11.88 7.33 9.11
C ASN A 22 12.40 6.60 7.88
N PRO A 23 11.94 6.97 6.68
CA PRO A 23 10.91 7.97 6.38
C PRO A 23 9.50 7.48 6.68
N SER A 24 8.59 8.42 6.94
CA SER A 24 7.16 8.12 7.13
C SER A 24 6.55 7.60 5.83
N GLY A 25 5.68 6.61 5.93
CA GLY A 25 5.05 6.03 4.73
C GLY A 25 4.11 4.89 5.04
N ILE A 26 3.45 4.41 4.00
CA ILE A 26 2.50 3.30 4.06
C ILE A 26 3.05 2.06 3.38
N SER A 27 2.51 0.91 3.75
CA SER A 27 2.95 -0.39 3.23
C SER A 27 2.38 -0.69 1.86
N LEU A 28 3.22 -1.17 0.96
CA LEU A 28 2.84 -1.73 -0.33
C LEU A 28 3.50 -3.10 -0.49
N LEU A 29 2.93 -3.93 -1.36
CA LEU A 29 3.54 -5.18 -1.80
C LEU A 29 3.82 -5.14 -3.29
N ARG A 30 5.00 -5.61 -3.67
CA ARG A 30 5.34 -5.87 -5.06
C ARG A 30 4.92 -7.29 -5.40
N ALA A 31 4.08 -7.44 -6.41
CA ALA A 31 3.63 -8.74 -6.90
C ALA A 31 3.20 -8.61 -8.36
N PRO A 32 3.20 -9.71 -9.12
CA PRO A 32 2.79 -9.68 -10.53
C PRO A 32 1.29 -9.43 -10.72
N SER A 33 0.48 -9.67 -9.70
CA SER A 33 -0.98 -9.47 -9.76
C SER A 33 -1.55 -9.16 -8.39
N PRO A 34 -2.76 -8.58 -8.31
CA PRO A 34 -3.43 -8.38 -7.02
C PRO A 34 -3.75 -9.70 -6.31
N GLU A 35 -4.07 -10.76 -7.05
CA GLU A 35 -4.31 -12.09 -6.49
C GLU A 35 -3.08 -12.61 -5.77
N GLU A 36 -1.91 -12.44 -6.37
CA GLU A 36 -0.64 -12.86 -5.77
C GLU A 36 -0.31 -12.05 -4.53
N ALA A 37 -0.56 -10.73 -4.56
CA ALA A 37 -0.38 -9.88 -3.38
C ALA A 37 -1.27 -10.34 -2.21
N ALA A 38 -2.54 -10.63 -2.48
CA ALA A 38 -3.47 -11.15 -1.48
C ALA A 38 -3.00 -12.49 -0.92
N ARG A 39 -2.52 -13.38 -1.79
CA ARG A 39 -1.99 -14.69 -1.39
C ARG A 39 -0.78 -14.54 -0.47
N GLN A 40 0.16 -13.68 -0.81
CA GLN A 40 1.35 -13.44 0.01
C GLN A 40 0.98 -12.93 1.40
N MET A 41 0.01 -12.04 1.49
CA MET A 41 -0.46 -11.52 2.77
C MET A 41 -1.12 -12.60 3.62
N ARG A 42 -1.97 -13.44 3.02
CA ARG A 42 -2.64 -14.53 3.74
C ARG A 42 -1.63 -15.56 4.25
N GLU A 43 -0.64 -15.90 3.45
CA GLU A 43 0.41 -16.84 3.86
C GLU A 43 1.29 -16.27 4.99
N ALA A 44 1.59 -14.98 4.92
CA ALA A 44 2.41 -14.33 5.93
C ALA A 44 1.67 -14.17 7.27
N PHE A 45 0.37 -13.96 7.24
CA PHE A 45 -0.45 -13.66 8.41
C PHE A 45 -1.76 -14.46 8.43
N PRO A 46 -1.68 -15.81 8.52
CA PRO A 46 -2.88 -16.65 8.38
C PRO A 46 -3.92 -16.46 9.47
N ALA A 47 -3.52 -15.98 10.66
CA ALA A 47 -4.42 -15.76 11.79
C ALA A 47 -4.98 -14.34 11.90
N ALA A 48 -4.65 -13.45 10.96
CA ALA A 48 -5.06 -12.04 11.01
C ALA A 48 -6.43 -11.85 10.33
N GLU A 49 -7.52 -12.00 11.08
CA GLU A 49 -8.89 -11.91 10.55
C GLU A 49 -9.17 -10.58 9.83
N GLY A 50 -8.85 -9.44 10.45
CA GLY A 50 -9.03 -8.14 9.83
C GLY A 50 -8.24 -7.97 8.54
N LEU A 51 -7.11 -8.64 8.41
CA LEU A 51 -6.30 -8.63 7.18
C LEU A 51 -6.99 -9.40 6.06
N HIS A 52 -7.66 -10.52 6.37
CA HIS A 52 -8.41 -11.29 5.38
C HIS A 52 -9.53 -10.45 4.77
N GLU A 53 -10.25 -9.69 5.58
CA GLU A 53 -11.28 -8.76 5.09
C GLU A 53 -10.68 -7.67 4.21
N ALA A 54 -9.59 -7.04 4.67
CA ALA A 54 -8.91 -6.00 3.91
C ALA A 54 -8.37 -6.52 2.57
N ALA A 55 -7.88 -7.76 2.54
CA ALA A 55 -7.34 -8.37 1.34
C ALA A 55 -8.39 -8.71 0.28
N GLN A 56 -9.69 -8.58 0.58
CA GLN A 56 -10.74 -8.73 -0.44
C GLN A 56 -10.75 -7.59 -1.44
N VAL A 57 -10.21 -6.43 -1.08
CA VAL A 57 -10.04 -5.29 -1.98
C VAL A 57 -8.55 -4.95 -2.04
N ILE A 58 -8.02 -4.91 -3.25
CA ILE A 58 -6.62 -4.57 -3.50
C ILE A 58 -6.56 -3.38 -4.44
N GLY A 59 -5.81 -2.35 -4.07
CA GLY A 59 -5.46 -1.26 -4.95
C GLY A 59 -4.15 -1.57 -5.65
N SER A 60 -4.11 -1.43 -6.97
CA SER A 60 -2.93 -1.74 -7.78
C SER A 60 -2.48 -0.55 -8.59
N THR A 61 -1.17 -0.34 -8.67
CA THR A 61 -0.56 0.73 -9.44
C THR A 61 0.85 0.33 -9.86
N THR A 62 1.55 1.24 -10.52
CA THR A 62 2.94 1.07 -10.91
C THR A 62 3.82 2.10 -10.19
N VAL A 63 5.11 1.81 -10.08
CA VAL A 63 6.08 2.77 -9.52
C VAL A 63 6.06 4.06 -10.34
N GLU A 64 5.96 3.96 -11.67
CA GLU A 64 5.89 5.14 -12.54
C GLU A 64 4.72 6.05 -12.19
N LYS A 65 3.52 5.47 -12.02
CA LYS A 65 2.32 6.25 -11.65
C LYS A 65 2.45 6.87 -10.26
N ILE A 66 3.05 6.15 -9.33
CA ILE A 66 3.33 6.67 -7.98
C ILE A 66 4.23 7.90 -8.08
N ARG A 67 5.29 7.82 -8.87
CA ARG A 67 6.22 8.94 -9.07
C ARG A 67 5.58 10.12 -9.79
N GLN A 68 4.73 9.85 -10.77
CA GLN A 68 3.95 10.90 -11.45
C GLN A 68 3.01 11.64 -10.50
N ALA A 69 2.55 10.96 -9.45
CA ALA A 69 1.71 11.57 -8.41
C ALA A 69 2.54 12.35 -7.36
N GLY A 70 3.86 12.38 -7.48
CA GLY A 70 4.75 13.11 -6.57
C GLY A 70 5.27 12.29 -5.40
N PHE A 71 4.97 11.01 -5.35
CA PHE A 71 5.44 10.08 -4.31
C PHE A 71 6.58 9.21 -4.83
N ASP A 72 7.11 8.37 -3.97
CA ASP A 72 8.12 7.37 -4.34
C ASP A 72 7.96 6.11 -3.49
N VAL A 73 8.77 5.11 -3.75
CA VAL A 73 8.77 3.85 -3.00
C VAL A 73 10.18 3.50 -2.56
N LEU A 74 10.28 2.85 -1.40
CA LEU A 74 11.53 2.30 -0.88
C LEU A 74 11.34 0.82 -0.58
N PRO A 75 12.32 -0.03 -0.97
CA PRO A 75 12.34 -1.41 -0.50
C PRO A 75 12.37 -1.44 1.03
N ASN A 76 11.52 -2.24 1.61
CA ASN A 76 11.44 -2.40 3.06
C ASN A 76 11.11 -3.85 3.41
N PRO A 77 11.97 -4.81 3.00
CA PRO A 77 11.68 -6.22 3.19
C PRO A 77 11.60 -6.57 4.67
N THR A 78 10.69 -7.49 4.98
CA THR A 78 10.55 -8.08 6.30
C THR A 78 10.77 -9.58 6.21
N LYS A 79 10.92 -10.26 7.36
CA LYS A 79 11.09 -11.72 7.38
C LYS A 79 9.93 -12.45 6.71
N LYS A 80 8.71 -11.96 6.89
CA LYS A 80 7.50 -12.59 6.34
C LYS A 80 7.15 -12.11 4.94
N LEU A 81 7.57 -10.90 4.57
CA LEU A 81 7.23 -10.26 3.30
C LEU A 81 8.48 -9.66 2.67
N LEU A 82 9.18 -10.46 1.87
CA LEU A 82 10.41 -10.03 1.20
C LEU A 82 10.15 -8.95 0.14
N ASN A 83 8.94 -8.92 -0.40
CA ASN A 83 8.51 -7.94 -1.41
C ASN A 83 7.78 -6.73 -0.83
N HIS A 84 7.97 -6.47 0.45
CA HIS A 84 7.40 -5.32 1.13
C HIS A 84 8.14 -4.04 0.74
N TYR A 85 7.36 -2.99 0.43
CA TYR A 85 7.85 -1.66 0.11
C TYR A 85 7.15 -0.64 0.98
N ARG A 86 7.76 0.52 1.13
CA ARG A 86 7.15 1.67 1.79
C ARG A 86 6.92 2.76 0.76
N LEU A 87 5.68 3.24 0.64
CA LEU A 87 5.33 4.40 -0.18
C LEU A 87 5.59 5.65 0.65
N ILE A 88 6.39 6.56 0.12
CA ILE A 88 6.87 7.75 0.82
C ILE A 88 6.61 9.00 -0.02
N HIS A 89 6.73 10.17 0.63
CA HIS A 89 6.73 11.46 -0.04
C HIS A 89 8.02 12.22 0.30
N PRO A 90 8.59 12.98 -0.66
CA PRO A 90 9.81 13.77 -0.40
C PRO A 90 9.70 14.74 0.79
N GLU A 91 8.48 15.23 1.07
CA GLU A 91 8.20 16.13 2.20
C GLU A 91 7.81 15.38 3.48
N GLY A 92 7.92 14.06 3.51
CA GLY A 92 7.54 13.27 4.68
C GLY A 92 6.06 13.35 4.97
N VAL A 93 5.70 13.45 6.26
CA VAL A 93 4.30 13.51 6.71
C VAL A 93 3.53 14.64 6.01
N ALA A 94 4.15 15.79 5.82
CA ALA A 94 3.51 16.95 5.19
C ALA A 94 3.03 16.67 3.77
N GLY A 95 3.68 15.73 3.07
CA GLY A 95 3.28 15.34 1.70
C GLY A 95 2.02 14.51 1.63
N PHE A 96 1.55 13.94 2.74
CA PHE A 96 0.36 13.09 2.79
C PHE A 96 -0.92 13.89 3.07
N HIS A 97 -1.01 15.10 2.56
CA HIS A 97 -2.23 15.92 2.67
C HIS A 97 -3.26 15.56 1.59
N ASP A 98 -4.49 16.01 1.79
CA ASP A 98 -5.65 15.58 0.98
C ASP A 98 -5.49 15.76 -0.52
N VAL A 99 -4.89 16.86 -0.98
CA VAL A 99 -4.70 17.11 -2.41
C VAL A 99 -3.76 16.08 -3.02
N ASN A 100 -2.64 15.81 -2.36
CA ASN A 100 -1.68 14.80 -2.82
C ASN A 100 -2.26 13.38 -2.73
N LEU A 101 -3.02 13.09 -1.68
CA LEU A 101 -3.65 11.77 -1.54
C LEU A 101 -4.71 11.53 -2.60
N ALA A 102 -5.48 12.55 -2.98
CA ALA A 102 -6.45 12.44 -4.08
C ALA A 102 -5.75 12.13 -5.41
N ARG A 103 -4.62 12.79 -5.66
CA ARG A 103 -3.80 12.54 -6.85
C ARG A 103 -3.22 11.12 -6.84
N LEU A 104 -2.71 10.68 -5.71
CA LEU A 104 -2.19 9.32 -5.55
C LEU A 104 -3.28 8.27 -5.70
N SER A 105 -4.44 8.49 -5.09
CA SER A 105 -5.60 7.59 -5.19
C SER A 105 -6.03 7.37 -6.65
N ALA A 106 -6.01 8.42 -7.45
CA ALA A 106 -6.35 8.34 -8.87
C ALA A 106 -5.39 7.44 -9.66
N ALA A 107 -4.20 7.19 -9.15
CA ALA A 107 -3.20 6.31 -9.78
C ALA A 107 -3.47 4.82 -9.54
N PHE A 108 -4.36 4.47 -8.61
CA PHE A 108 -4.66 3.09 -8.26
C PHE A 108 -5.89 2.59 -9.00
N THR A 109 -5.85 1.31 -9.40
CA THR A 109 -7.02 0.56 -9.87
C THR A 109 -7.40 -0.43 -8.78
N GLU A 110 -8.66 -0.43 -8.37
CA GLU A 110 -9.15 -1.35 -7.35
C GLU A 110 -9.71 -2.62 -7.99
N THR A 111 -9.39 -3.75 -7.38
CA THR A 111 -9.98 -5.04 -7.69
C THR A 111 -10.52 -5.66 -6.41
N SER A 112 -11.57 -6.47 -6.53
CA SER A 112 -12.23 -7.10 -5.39
C SER A 112 -12.40 -8.60 -5.63
N GLY A 113 -12.89 -9.30 -4.61
CA GLY A 113 -13.14 -10.74 -4.72
C GLY A 113 -11.91 -11.61 -4.43
N HIS A 114 -10.87 -11.04 -3.80
CA HIS A 114 -9.68 -11.80 -3.36
C HIS A 114 -9.95 -12.53 -2.04
N ALA A 115 -11.14 -13.10 -1.93
CA ALA A 115 -11.58 -13.78 -0.72
C ALA A 115 -10.65 -14.96 -0.40
N VAL A 116 -10.54 -15.17 0.86
CA VAL A 116 -9.77 -16.27 1.44
C VAL A 116 -10.52 -17.58 1.27
#